data_cc76014c6f0e21cba9e01d8ece87adba
#
_entry.id   cc76014c6f0e21cba9e01d8ece87adba
#
_cell.length_a   1.000
_cell.length_b   1.000
_cell.length_c   1.000
_cell.angle_alpha   90.00
_cell.angle_beta   90.00
_cell.angle_gamma   90.00
#
_symmetry.space_group_name_H-M   'P 1'
#
loop_
_entity.id
_entity.type
_entity.pdbx_description
1 polymer ?
#
loop_
_entity_poly.entity_id
_entity_poly.type
_entity_poly.pdbx_seq_one_letter_code
_entity_poly.pdbx_strand_id
1 'polypeptide(L)'
;MQSAQLSASSKICDNLCLSVANFCRGEEMKRQPFRGLGAILFKEFIVVWRDPMTLFFMFFPPLIEMIAFGYALDNDVKHMATIILNEDRTVESRQLIDRFVNTQTFRVVGEVQSLEEMKSEMRKGRAYVGIQIPPTFTRDVRAGRSAQVQLLVDGSNSTTALQALNTGLGVALTQSVESLLRETGRRDVPIDVRPQMLYNPAMRSPNFFVPGVIGVVLQIGTTVATAMALVRERERGTLEQLLVSPLSRAGLMLGKLVPYLCIGMAMAVILFLIMRFVFDVPIVGNVVGMMFSTLVYVFALLSLGLLVGTKAENQMQALQMSMVFLLPSVFFSGFIFPRETMPWIFYALGALFPTTYFIALMRAIILRGAHFFEYWPNLAILILMSILLFVLCALRFRKKIG
;
A
#
# COMPACT_ATOMS: atom_id res chain seq x y z
N MET A 1 -38.65 2.54 -22.96
CA MET A 1 -37.91 1.92 -21.82
C MET A 1 -38.74 0.88 -21.06
N GLN A 2 -40.06 0.99 -20.97
CA GLN A 2 -40.93 0.00 -20.32
C GLN A 2 -41.03 -1.35 -21.07
N SER A 3 -40.95 -1.39 -22.39
CA SER A 3 -41.05 -2.61 -23.21
C SER A 3 -39.86 -3.57 -23.03
N ALA A 4 -38.65 -3.05 -22.77
CA ALA A 4 -37.45 -3.86 -22.49
C ALA A 4 -37.49 -4.49 -21.09
N GLN A 5 -38.13 -3.86 -20.12
CA GLN A 5 -38.32 -4.38 -18.77
C GLN A 5 -39.33 -5.55 -18.73
N LEU A 6 -40.38 -5.47 -19.50
CA LEU A 6 -41.37 -6.55 -19.62
C LEU A 6 -40.79 -7.79 -20.32
N SER A 7 -39.97 -7.63 -21.35
CA SER A 7 -39.29 -8.72 -22.03
C SER A 7 -38.25 -9.44 -21.15
N ALA A 8 -37.49 -8.70 -20.33
CA ALA A 8 -36.53 -9.28 -19.39
C ALA A 8 -37.22 -10.01 -18.24
N SER A 9 -38.34 -9.48 -17.72
CA SER A 9 -39.15 -10.09 -16.67
C SER A 9 -39.83 -11.39 -17.16
N SER A 10 -40.31 -11.41 -18.41
CA SER A 10 -40.90 -12.60 -19.03
C SER A 10 -39.88 -13.73 -19.16
N LYS A 11 -38.67 -13.45 -19.67
CA LYS A 11 -37.61 -14.46 -19.80
C LYS A 11 -37.13 -15.02 -18.46
N ILE A 12 -37.19 -14.23 -17.40
CA ILE A 12 -36.85 -14.68 -16.04
C ILE A 12 -37.96 -15.58 -15.51
N CYS A 13 -39.24 -15.24 -15.72
CA CYS A 13 -40.35 -16.08 -15.35
C CYS A 13 -40.38 -17.39 -16.13
N ASP A 14 -40.12 -17.39 -17.43
CA ASP A 14 -40.08 -18.58 -18.26
C ASP A 14 -38.95 -19.54 -17.84
N ASN A 15 -37.77 -19.04 -17.52
CA ASN A 15 -36.68 -19.85 -17.01
C ASN A 15 -36.94 -20.39 -15.58
N LEU A 16 -37.63 -19.63 -14.74
CA LEU A 16 -38.07 -20.10 -13.43
C LEU A 16 -39.18 -21.17 -13.53
N CYS A 17 -40.18 -20.95 -14.41
CA CYS A 17 -41.24 -21.93 -14.66
C CYS A 17 -40.72 -23.24 -15.24
N LEU A 18 -39.77 -23.19 -16.20
CA LEU A 18 -39.09 -24.38 -16.71
C LEU A 18 -38.27 -25.11 -15.63
N SER A 19 -37.65 -24.38 -14.76
CA SER A 19 -36.91 -24.94 -13.62
C SER A 19 -37.82 -25.63 -12.59
N VAL A 20 -38.99 -25.03 -12.32
CA VAL A 20 -40.02 -25.58 -11.42
C VAL A 20 -40.72 -26.79 -12.04
N ALA A 21 -41.02 -26.71 -13.34
CA ALA A 21 -41.66 -27.85 -14.07
C ALA A 21 -40.73 -29.08 -14.13
N ASN A 22 -39.44 -28.90 -14.28
CA ASN A 22 -38.45 -29.99 -14.21
C ASN A 22 -38.26 -30.53 -12.78
N PHE A 23 -38.49 -29.72 -11.76
CA PHE A 23 -38.50 -30.15 -10.36
C PHE A 23 -39.69 -31.06 -10.05
N CYS A 24 -40.87 -30.78 -10.63
CA CYS A 24 -42.07 -31.59 -10.45
C CYS A 24 -42.03 -32.92 -11.23
N ARG A 25 -41.13 -33.11 -12.20
CA ARG A 25 -41.01 -34.34 -13.01
C ARG A 25 -40.17 -35.45 -12.37
N GLY A 26 -39.58 -35.24 -11.19
CA GLY A 26 -38.83 -36.28 -10.49
C GLY A 26 -37.57 -36.77 -11.22
N GLU A 27 -37.09 -36.06 -12.24
CA GLU A 27 -35.79 -36.36 -12.86
C GLU A 27 -34.69 -36.14 -11.87
N GLU A 28 -33.87 -37.15 -11.58
CA GLU A 28 -32.68 -37.08 -10.78
C GLU A 28 -31.83 -35.89 -11.27
N MET A 29 -31.83 -34.80 -10.49
CA MET A 29 -31.08 -33.61 -10.78
C MET A 29 -29.59 -33.93 -10.73
N LYS A 30 -28.98 -34.27 -11.86
CA LYS A 30 -27.52 -34.23 -12.00
C LYS A 30 -27.02 -32.92 -11.40
N ARG A 31 -26.22 -32.99 -10.34
CA ARG A 31 -25.64 -31.84 -9.66
C ARG A 31 -24.76 -31.07 -10.64
N GLN A 32 -25.35 -30.16 -11.40
CA GLN A 32 -24.60 -29.23 -12.23
C GLN A 32 -24.05 -28.11 -11.32
N PRO A 33 -22.73 -28.00 -11.14
CA PRO A 33 -22.13 -27.13 -10.14
C PRO A 33 -22.37 -25.61 -10.40
N PHE A 34 -22.80 -25.22 -11.59
CA PHE A 34 -23.03 -23.83 -12.00
C PHE A 34 -24.46 -23.52 -12.43
N ARG A 35 -25.44 -24.32 -12.07
CA ARG A 35 -26.85 -24.07 -12.47
C ARG A 35 -27.32 -22.74 -11.87
N GLY A 36 -27.87 -21.85 -12.73
CA GLY A 36 -28.39 -20.54 -12.33
C GLY A 36 -27.35 -19.43 -12.14
N LEU A 37 -26.06 -19.69 -12.37
CA LEU A 37 -24.99 -18.71 -12.24
C LEU A 37 -25.26 -17.44 -13.10
N GLY A 38 -25.69 -17.60 -14.37
CA GLY A 38 -25.94 -16.46 -15.26
C GLY A 38 -27.07 -15.54 -14.78
N ALA A 39 -28.14 -16.11 -14.21
CA ALA A 39 -29.26 -15.35 -13.66
C ALA A 39 -28.84 -14.53 -12.43
N ILE A 40 -28.03 -15.13 -11.56
CA ILE A 40 -27.48 -14.41 -10.39
C ILE A 40 -26.52 -13.31 -10.82
N LEU A 41 -25.61 -13.60 -11.74
CA LEU A 41 -24.67 -12.61 -12.27
C LEU A 41 -25.42 -11.38 -12.80
N PHE A 42 -26.43 -11.62 -13.65
CA PHE A 42 -27.22 -10.51 -14.21
C PHE A 42 -27.95 -9.70 -13.13
N LYS A 43 -28.58 -10.40 -12.16
CA LYS A 43 -29.24 -9.73 -11.02
C LYS A 43 -28.25 -8.89 -10.22
N GLU A 44 -27.11 -9.47 -9.83
CA GLU A 44 -26.13 -8.80 -8.99
C GLU A 44 -25.49 -7.59 -9.71
N PHE A 45 -25.20 -7.69 -11.02
CA PHE A 45 -24.73 -6.55 -11.80
C PHE A 45 -25.73 -5.39 -11.77
N ILE A 46 -27.03 -5.67 -11.96
CA ILE A 46 -28.06 -4.64 -11.89
C ILE A 46 -28.15 -4.04 -10.49
N VAL A 47 -28.13 -4.87 -9.45
CA VAL A 47 -28.25 -4.44 -8.06
C VAL A 47 -27.09 -3.51 -7.69
N VAL A 48 -25.85 -3.90 -8.00
CA VAL A 48 -24.67 -3.09 -7.68
C VAL A 48 -24.64 -1.81 -8.48
N TRP A 49 -24.98 -1.83 -9.78
CA TRP A 49 -25.00 -0.65 -10.62
C TRP A 49 -26.08 0.37 -10.22
N ARG A 50 -27.17 -0.11 -9.60
CA ARG A 50 -28.27 0.73 -9.09
C ARG A 50 -28.10 1.17 -7.64
N ASP A 51 -27.02 0.80 -6.99
CA ASP A 51 -26.71 1.23 -5.64
C ASP A 51 -25.58 2.29 -5.64
N PRO A 52 -25.91 3.58 -5.86
CA PRO A 52 -24.92 4.65 -5.95
C PRO A 52 -24.16 4.84 -4.63
N MET A 53 -24.78 4.51 -3.49
CA MET A 53 -24.11 4.61 -2.19
C MET A 53 -22.99 3.57 -2.04
N THR A 54 -23.24 2.33 -2.42
CA THR A 54 -22.20 1.30 -2.42
C THR A 54 -21.06 1.67 -3.38
N LEU A 55 -21.37 2.15 -4.59
CA LEU A 55 -20.36 2.61 -5.54
C LEU A 55 -19.57 3.81 -4.98
N PHE A 56 -20.24 4.79 -4.40
CA PHE A 56 -19.58 5.95 -3.79
C PHE A 56 -18.61 5.52 -2.70
N PHE A 57 -19.05 4.71 -1.73
CA PHE A 57 -18.18 4.24 -0.64
C PHE A 57 -17.09 3.27 -1.09
N MET A 58 -17.25 2.61 -2.23
CA MET A 58 -16.23 1.73 -2.78
C MET A 58 -15.14 2.48 -3.53
N PHE A 59 -15.44 3.65 -4.14
CA PHE A 59 -14.48 4.41 -4.94
C PHE A 59 -13.95 5.65 -4.22
N PHE A 60 -14.81 6.45 -3.59
CA PHE A 60 -14.43 7.78 -3.11
C PHE A 60 -13.46 7.75 -1.92
N PRO A 61 -13.71 7.03 -0.80
CA PRO A 61 -12.77 6.95 0.30
C PRO A 61 -11.40 6.39 -0.11
N PRO A 62 -11.32 5.27 -0.87
CA PRO A 62 -10.07 4.75 -1.37
C PRO A 62 -9.25 5.70 -2.23
N LEU A 63 -9.90 6.52 -3.06
CA LEU A 63 -9.21 7.52 -3.87
C LEU A 63 -8.61 8.63 -2.99
N ILE A 64 -9.39 9.12 -2.01
CA ILE A 64 -8.89 10.11 -1.05
C ILE A 64 -7.75 9.53 -0.22
N GLU A 65 -7.90 8.30 0.29
CA GLU A 65 -6.86 7.63 1.06
C GLU A 65 -5.57 7.47 0.26
N MET A 66 -5.65 7.07 -1.01
CA MET A 66 -4.48 6.96 -1.87
C MET A 66 -3.76 8.31 -2.04
N ILE A 67 -4.51 9.38 -2.30
CA ILE A 67 -3.95 10.72 -2.44
C ILE A 67 -3.36 11.19 -1.11
N ALA A 68 -4.11 11.05 -0.02
CA ALA A 68 -3.66 11.47 1.30
C ALA A 68 -2.39 10.72 1.74
N PHE A 69 -2.37 9.39 1.67
CA PHE A 69 -1.20 8.60 2.05
C PHE A 69 -0.03 8.78 1.09
N GLY A 70 -0.30 8.92 -0.22
CA GLY A 70 0.75 9.14 -1.21
C GLY A 70 1.54 10.43 -0.98
N TYR A 71 0.87 11.49 -0.52
CA TYR A 71 1.51 12.75 -0.14
C TYR A 71 1.98 12.78 1.31
N ALA A 72 1.20 12.22 2.26
CA ALA A 72 1.55 12.26 3.68
C ALA A 72 2.75 11.38 4.04
N LEU A 73 2.98 10.29 3.30
CA LEU A 73 4.13 9.40 3.49
C LEU A 73 5.33 9.79 2.61
N ASP A 74 5.31 10.97 2.02
CA ASP A 74 6.48 11.51 1.35
C ASP A 74 7.51 11.88 2.42
N ASN A 75 8.43 10.95 2.68
CA ASN A 75 9.55 11.13 3.60
C ASN A 75 10.79 11.75 2.90
N ASP A 76 10.62 12.34 1.73
CA ASP A 76 11.68 13.10 1.06
C ASP A 76 11.92 14.39 1.87
N VAL A 77 12.67 14.23 2.94
CA VAL A 77 13.00 15.35 3.84
C VAL A 77 14.01 16.24 3.12
N LYS A 78 13.49 17.15 2.30
CA LYS A 78 14.26 18.23 1.67
C LYS A 78 14.10 19.50 2.47
N HIS A 79 15.12 20.36 2.41
CA HIS A 79 15.09 21.69 3.02
C HIS A 79 14.84 21.68 4.54
N MET A 80 15.47 20.73 5.27
CA MET A 80 15.42 20.72 6.74
C MET A 80 15.91 22.05 7.31
N ALA A 81 15.06 22.66 8.13
CA ALA A 81 15.44 23.91 8.81
C ALA A 81 16.69 23.67 9.67
N THR A 82 17.78 24.35 9.30
CA THR A 82 19.11 24.15 9.87
C THR A 82 19.62 25.45 10.42
N ILE A 83 20.14 25.43 11.65
CA ILE A 83 20.81 26.55 12.30
C ILE A 83 22.31 26.30 12.33
N ILE A 84 23.09 27.35 12.07
CA ILE A 84 24.54 27.30 12.01
C ILE A 84 25.14 28.08 13.17
N LEU A 85 26.10 27.47 13.86
CA LEU A 85 27.02 28.12 14.77
C LEU A 85 28.42 28.06 14.15
N ASN A 86 28.81 29.11 13.44
CA ASN A 86 30.13 29.23 12.83
C ASN A 86 31.05 30.09 13.69
N GLU A 87 31.84 29.44 14.54
CA GLU A 87 32.79 30.12 15.41
C GLU A 87 34.13 30.44 14.68
N ASP A 88 34.42 29.75 13.57
CA ASP A 88 35.68 29.94 12.79
C ASP A 88 35.61 31.14 11.85
N ARG A 89 34.46 31.45 11.25
CA ARG A 89 34.17 32.62 10.39
C ARG A 89 35.11 32.82 9.19
N THR A 90 35.80 31.79 8.75
CA THR A 90 36.72 31.81 7.62
C THR A 90 36.06 31.51 6.28
N VAL A 91 36.82 31.56 5.18
CA VAL A 91 36.36 31.19 3.85
C VAL A 91 36.10 29.66 3.79
N GLU A 92 36.96 28.87 4.41
CA GLU A 92 36.87 27.40 4.43
C GLU A 92 35.64 26.95 5.18
N SER A 93 35.29 27.56 6.30
CA SER A 93 34.07 27.23 7.05
C SER A 93 32.80 27.57 6.25
N ARG A 94 32.82 28.69 5.50
CA ARG A 94 31.71 29.07 4.59
C ARG A 94 31.56 28.06 3.45
N GLN A 95 32.65 27.63 2.83
CA GLN A 95 32.61 26.60 1.78
C GLN A 95 32.03 25.29 2.27
N LEU A 96 32.31 24.90 3.52
CA LEU A 96 31.66 23.71 4.12
C LEU A 96 30.17 23.93 4.27
N ILE A 97 29.73 25.08 4.76
CA ILE A 97 28.28 25.40 4.88
C ILE A 97 27.62 25.35 3.51
N ASP A 98 28.22 25.93 2.47
CA ASP A 98 27.69 25.90 1.10
C ASP A 98 27.54 24.46 0.59
N ARG A 99 28.46 23.55 0.93
CA ARG A 99 28.33 22.12 0.59
C ARG A 99 27.14 21.49 1.26
N PHE A 100 26.87 21.77 2.54
CA PHE A 100 25.68 21.28 3.23
C PHE A 100 24.40 21.80 2.57
N VAL A 101 24.33 23.07 2.23
CA VAL A 101 23.19 23.70 1.54
C VAL A 101 22.98 23.09 0.15
N ASN A 102 24.05 22.87 -0.61
CA ASN A 102 24.01 22.32 -1.97
C ASN A 102 23.48 20.88 -2.03
N THR A 103 23.44 20.15 -0.90
CA THR A 103 22.77 18.83 -0.85
C THR A 103 21.25 18.93 -0.98
N GLN A 104 20.66 20.13 -0.91
CA GLN A 104 19.22 20.41 -0.85
C GLN A 104 18.52 19.75 0.35
N THR A 105 19.21 19.00 1.17
CA THR A 105 18.70 18.40 2.41
C THR A 105 18.60 19.44 3.52
N PHE A 106 19.56 20.38 3.58
CA PHE A 106 19.65 21.38 4.61
C PHE A 106 19.29 22.78 4.08
N ARG A 107 18.43 23.49 4.79
CA ARG A 107 18.08 24.88 4.52
C ARG A 107 18.45 25.73 5.72
N VAL A 108 19.44 26.58 5.59
CA VAL A 108 19.85 27.50 6.64
C VAL A 108 18.73 28.49 6.91
N VAL A 109 18.22 28.50 8.14
CA VAL A 109 17.15 29.40 8.60
C VAL A 109 17.68 30.49 9.49
N GLY A 110 18.94 30.38 9.98
CA GLY A 110 19.60 31.39 10.79
C GLY A 110 20.98 30.96 11.25
N GLU A 111 21.76 31.97 11.70
CA GLU A 111 23.02 31.77 12.39
C GLU A 111 22.85 32.20 13.85
N VAL A 112 23.45 31.46 14.77
CA VAL A 112 23.45 31.72 16.21
C VAL A 112 24.86 31.90 16.73
N GLN A 113 24.98 32.53 17.89
CA GLN A 113 26.29 32.86 18.47
C GLN A 113 26.70 31.93 19.60
N SER A 114 25.80 31.08 20.08
CA SER A 114 26.11 30.15 21.16
C SER A 114 25.39 28.81 20.99
N LEU A 115 26.00 27.78 21.58
CA LEU A 115 25.39 26.42 21.59
C LEU A 115 24.07 26.40 22.36
N GLU A 116 23.92 27.18 23.42
CA GLU A 116 22.67 27.22 24.19
C GLU A 116 21.55 27.89 23.38
N GLU A 117 21.86 28.93 22.62
CA GLU A 117 20.90 29.51 21.68
C GLU A 117 20.47 28.53 20.61
N MET A 118 21.41 27.78 20.01
CA MET A 118 21.11 26.71 19.06
C MET A 118 20.16 25.68 19.66
N LYS A 119 20.47 25.15 20.84
CA LYS A 119 19.60 24.19 21.53
C LYS A 119 18.23 24.78 21.87
N SER A 120 18.16 26.08 22.21
CA SER A 120 16.91 26.78 22.48
C SER A 120 16.03 26.86 21.23
N GLU A 121 16.58 27.22 20.08
CA GLU A 121 15.84 27.30 18.82
C GLU A 121 15.40 25.92 18.33
N MET A 122 16.21 24.88 18.52
CA MET A 122 15.82 23.50 18.27
C MET A 122 14.67 23.05 19.21
N ARG A 123 14.72 23.37 20.51
CA ARG A 123 13.62 23.07 21.45
C ARG A 123 12.32 23.76 21.07
N LYS A 124 12.38 24.94 20.48
CA LYS A 124 11.21 25.67 19.96
C LYS A 124 10.67 25.10 18.65
N GLY A 125 11.32 24.07 18.08
CA GLY A 125 10.93 23.46 16.79
C GLY A 125 11.21 24.35 15.57
N ARG A 126 12.03 25.40 15.69
CA ARG A 126 12.40 26.28 14.58
C ARG A 126 13.50 25.70 13.69
N ALA A 127 14.28 24.76 14.22
CA ALA A 127 15.28 24.02 13.48
C ALA A 127 15.31 22.55 13.93
N TYR A 128 15.53 21.66 12.97
CA TYR A 128 15.68 20.22 13.19
C TYR A 128 17.16 19.81 13.23
N VAL A 129 18.03 20.63 12.68
CA VAL A 129 19.47 20.36 12.59
C VAL A 129 20.25 21.59 13.05
N GLY A 130 21.32 21.36 13.80
CA GLY A 130 22.31 22.35 14.17
C GLY A 130 23.70 21.93 13.66
N ILE A 131 24.43 22.82 12.99
CA ILE A 131 25.79 22.56 12.54
C ILE A 131 26.71 23.52 13.33
N GLN A 132 27.59 22.96 14.16
CA GLN A 132 28.59 23.73 14.89
C GLN A 132 29.97 23.52 14.27
N ILE A 133 30.59 24.60 13.85
CA ILE A 133 31.95 24.64 13.32
C ILE A 133 32.83 25.35 14.36
N PRO A 134 33.78 24.64 14.98
CA PRO A 134 34.61 25.19 16.05
C PRO A 134 35.61 26.21 15.53
N PRO A 135 36.15 27.10 16.37
CA PRO A 135 37.08 28.16 15.97
C PRO A 135 38.46 27.66 15.49
N THR A 136 38.73 26.36 15.71
CA THR A 136 40.01 25.75 15.27
C THR A 136 39.89 25.09 13.89
N PHE A 137 38.67 25.04 13.26
CA PHE A 137 38.38 24.28 12.07
C PHE A 137 39.40 24.54 10.93
N THR A 138 39.54 25.76 10.47
CA THR A 138 40.46 26.09 9.37
C THR A 138 41.90 25.82 9.71
N ARG A 139 42.33 26.11 10.94
CA ARG A 139 43.71 25.84 11.41
C ARG A 139 44.00 24.32 11.34
N ASP A 140 43.06 23.50 11.78
CA ASP A 140 43.25 22.06 11.82
C ASP A 140 43.22 21.46 10.41
N VAL A 141 42.29 21.94 9.52
CA VAL A 141 42.25 21.55 8.09
C VAL A 141 43.57 21.88 7.39
N ARG A 142 44.07 23.11 7.55
CA ARG A 142 45.33 23.58 6.91
C ARG A 142 46.57 22.87 7.45
N ALA A 143 46.50 22.39 8.69
CA ALA A 143 47.60 21.65 9.32
C ALA A 143 47.55 20.14 9.05
N GLY A 144 46.65 19.67 8.19
CA GLY A 144 46.46 18.24 7.91
C GLY A 144 45.95 17.44 9.12
N ARG A 145 45.36 18.10 10.11
CA ARG A 145 44.82 17.45 11.31
C ARG A 145 43.34 17.21 11.16
N SER A 146 42.80 16.27 11.94
CA SER A 146 41.36 15.99 11.98
C SER A 146 40.62 17.22 12.54
N ALA A 147 39.85 17.89 11.68
CA ALA A 147 38.96 18.97 12.08
C ALA A 147 37.60 18.38 12.46
N GLN A 148 37.10 18.70 13.66
CA GLN A 148 35.82 18.19 14.16
C GLN A 148 34.72 19.20 13.89
N VAL A 149 33.62 18.73 13.27
CA VAL A 149 32.38 19.51 13.09
C VAL A 149 31.27 18.72 13.79
N GLN A 150 30.50 19.39 14.63
CA GLN A 150 29.40 18.75 15.35
C GLN A 150 28.09 18.96 14.61
N LEU A 151 27.40 17.86 14.35
CA LEU A 151 26.05 17.84 13.80
C LEU A 151 25.08 17.48 14.93
N LEU A 152 24.26 18.42 15.37
CA LEU A 152 23.16 18.21 16.30
C LEU A 152 21.90 17.93 15.51
N VAL A 153 21.20 16.85 15.84
CA VAL A 153 19.99 16.46 15.10
C VAL A 153 18.86 16.23 16.10
N ASP A 154 17.69 16.75 15.79
CA ASP A 154 16.48 16.47 16.56
C ASP A 154 16.02 15.03 16.32
N GLY A 155 16.22 14.17 17.32
CA GLY A 155 15.85 12.75 17.28
C GLY A 155 14.37 12.45 17.51
N SER A 156 13.53 13.47 17.68
CA SER A 156 12.08 13.26 17.91
C SER A 156 11.39 12.64 16.68
N ASN A 157 11.91 12.89 15.49
CA ASN A 157 11.52 12.21 14.25
C ASN A 157 12.71 11.38 13.72
N SER A 158 12.64 10.08 13.92
CA SER A 158 13.73 9.17 13.56
C SER A 158 14.07 9.14 12.07
N THR A 159 13.10 9.33 11.18
CA THR A 159 13.32 9.36 9.73
C THR A 159 14.10 10.60 9.32
N THR A 160 13.67 11.76 9.79
CA THR A 160 14.36 13.05 9.57
C THR A 160 15.77 13.02 10.14
N ALA A 161 15.94 12.48 11.36
CA ALA A 161 17.22 12.35 12.01
C ALA A 161 18.19 11.45 11.23
N LEU A 162 17.74 10.29 10.79
CA LEU A 162 18.57 9.37 10.01
C LEU A 162 18.99 9.97 8.66
N GLN A 163 18.09 10.67 7.98
CA GLN A 163 18.39 11.36 6.73
C GLN A 163 19.44 12.47 6.93
N ALA A 164 19.28 13.27 7.98
CA ALA A 164 20.24 14.34 8.32
C ALA A 164 21.63 13.77 8.63
N LEU A 165 21.71 12.70 9.43
CA LEU A 165 22.96 12.02 9.76
C LEU A 165 23.64 11.44 8.53
N ASN A 166 22.92 10.71 7.69
CA ASN A 166 23.49 10.08 6.49
C ASN A 166 24.01 11.13 5.50
N THR A 167 23.24 12.21 5.27
CA THR A 167 23.67 13.31 4.40
C THR A 167 24.87 14.06 5.00
N GLY A 168 24.83 14.33 6.30
CA GLY A 168 25.93 15.02 7.00
C GLY A 168 27.23 14.22 6.96
N LEU A 169 27.17 12.91 7.21
CA LEU A 169 28.32 12.02 7.08
C LEU A 169 28.85 11.96 5.64
N GLY A 170 27.95 11.93 4.65
CA GLY A 170 28.33 11.98 3.23
C GLY A 170 29.13 13.23 2.87
N VAL A 171 28.69 14.40 3.31
CA VAL A 171 29.40 15.68 3.11
C VAL A 171 30.77 15.62 3.77
N ALA A 172 30.85 15.15 5.03
CA ALA A 172 32.10 15.05 5.78
C ALA A 172 33.11 14.10 5.12
N LEU A 173 32.67 12.94 4.64
CA LEU A 173 33.52 11.98 3.93
C LEU A 173 34.05 12.55 2.62
N THR A 174 33.18 13.17 1.81
CA THR A 174 33.60 13.80 0.54
C THR A 174 34.66 14.88 0.77
N GLN A 175 34.44 15.72 1.77
CA GLN A 175 35.40 16.76 2.16
C GLN A 175 36.74 16.16 2.62
N SER A 176 36.69 15.10 3.43
CA SER A 176 37.91 14.44 3.93
C SER A 176 38.74 13.84 2.80
N VAL A 177 38.06 13.15 1.85
CA VAL A 177 38.74 12.56 0.68
C VAL A 177 39.37 13.64 -0.20
N GLU A 178 38.65 14.72 -0.51
CA GLU A 178 39.23 15.83 -1.29
C GLU A 178 40.43 16.48 -0.61
N SER A 179 40.40 16.66 0.72
CA SER A 179 41.51 17.20 1.47
C SER A 179 42.76 16.33 1.39
N LEU A 180 42.58 14.99 1.58
CA LEU A 180 43.67 14.01 1.48
C LEU A 180 44.29 13.97 0.06
N LEU A 181 43.46 14.07 -0.99
CA LEU A 181 43.92 14.07 -2.37
C LEU A 181 44.76 15.33 -2.68
N ARG A 182 44.35 16.48 -2.13
CA ARG A 182 45.11 17.74 -2.28
C ARG A 182 46.47 17.70 -1.58
N GLU A 183 46.56 17.13 -0.37
CA GLU A 183 47.81 17.06 0.41
C GLU A 183 48.78 16.05 -0.16
N THR A 184 48.31 14.90 -0.60
CA THR A 184 49.19 13.79 -1.09
C THR A 184 49.59 13.93 -2.55
N GLY A 185 49.01 14.89 -3.29
CA GLY A 185 49.21 15.03 -4.74
C GLY A 185 48.76 13.83 -5.56
N ARG A 186 48.12 12.87 -4.93
CA ARG A 186 47.54 11.66 -5.59
C ARG A 186 46.22 12.04 -6.22
N ARG A 187 45.99 11.53 -7.43
CA ARG A 187 44.71 11.67 -8.13
C ARG A 187 43.74 10.53 -7.84
N ASP A 188 44.22 9.44 -7.28
CA ASP A 188 43.46 8.23 -7.06
C ASP A 188 43.39 7.87 -5.58
N VAL A 189 42.19 7.55 -5.10
CA VAL A 189 41.93 6.99 -3.77
C VAL A 189 42.26 5.49 -3.78
N PRO A 190 42.92 4.96 -2.72
CA PRO A 190 43.26 3.53 -2.67
C PRO A 190 42.04 2.59 -2.77
N ILE A 191 40.87 3.06 -2.32
CA ILE A 191 39.60 2.35 -2.41
C ILE A 191 38.56 3.34 -2.89
N ASP A 192 38.12 3.20 -4.17
CA ASP A 192 37.06 4.01 -4.78
C ASP A 192 35.73 3.27 -4.64
N VAL A 193 34.96 3.62 -3.61
CA VAL A 193 33.61 3.07 -3.41
C VAL A 193 32.62 3.89 -4.23
N ARG A 194 32.08 3.29 -5.29
CA ARG A 194 31.06 3.87 -6.15
C ARG A 194 29.68 3.31 -5.83
N PRO A 195 28.92 3.90 -4.88
CA PRO A 195 27.58 3.42 -4.55
C PRO A 195 26.66 3.63 -5.74
N GLN A 196 26.00 2.55 -6.17
CA GLN A 196 24.97 2.60 -7.20
C GLN A 196 23.64 2.18 -6.59
N MET A 197 22.69 3.11 -6.55
CA MET A 197 21.32 2.83 -6.12
C MET A 197 20.55 2.20 -7.27
N LEU A 198 20.12 0.94 -7.09
CA LEU A 198 19.29 0.22 -8.06
C LEU A 198 17.80 0.47 -7.78
N TYR A 199 16.97 0.43 -8.82
CA TYR A 199 15.51 0.45 -8.80
C TYR A 199 14.84 1.77 -8.33
N ASN A 200 15.46 2.56 -7.47
CA ASN A 200 14.99 3.89 -7.05
C ASN A 200 16.18 4.83 -6.82
N PRO A 201 16.92 5.20 -7.88
CA PRO A 201 18.15 6.00 -7.75
C PRO A 201 17.93 7.36 -7.07
N ALA A 202 16.77 7.95 -7.29
CA ALA A 202 16.39 9.24 -6.71
C ALA A 202 15.84 9.12 -5.28
N MET A 203 15.79 7.89 -4.70
CA MET A 203 15.23 7.60 -3.36
C MET A 203 13.83 8.18 -3.12
N ARG A 204 13.01 8.31 -4.17
CA ARG A 204 11.66 8.89 -4.06
C ARG A 204 10.78 8.02 -3.18
N SER A 205 10.25 8.61 -2.11
CA SER A 205 9.33 7.94 -1.18
C SER A 205 8.07 7.38 -1.83
N PRO A 206 7.42 8.08 -2.78
CA PRO A 206 6.24 7.54 -3.47
C PRO A 206 6.50 6.19 -4.15
N ASN A 207 7.70 5.96 -4.68
CA ASN A 207 8.03 4.68 -5.31
C ASN A 207 7.89 3.50 -4.33
N PHE A 208 8.22 3.70 -3.05
CA PHE A 208 8.13 2.67 -2.03
C PHE A 208 6.71 2.54 -1.45
N PHE A 209 6.08 3.69 -1.10
CA PHE A 209 4.82 3.70 -0.37
C PHE A 209 3.60 3.48 -1.27
N VAL A 210 3.54 4.11 -2.44
CA VAL A 210 2.33 4.10 -3.27
C VAL A 210 1.90 2.69 -3.72
N PRO A 211 2.79 1.77 -4.16
CA PRO A 211 2.39 0.40 -4.45
C PRO A 211 1.82 -0.35 -3.24
N GLY A 212 2.30 -0.02 -2.03
CA GLY A 212 1.77 -0.57 -0.78
C GLY A 212 0.40 0.01 -0.41
N VAL A 213 0.23 1.33 -0.58
CA VAL A 213 -1.06 2.02 -0.37
C VAL A 213 -2.15 1.39 -1.22
N ILE A 214 -1.89 1.08 -2.50
CA ILE A 214 -2.86 0.42 -3.38
C ILE A 214 -3.38 -0.87 -2.76
N GLY A 215 -2.49 -1.69 -2.16
CA GLY A 215 -2.89 -2.92 -1.49
C GLY A 215 -3.84 -2.68 -0.32
N VAL A 216 -3.51 -1.74 0.56
CA VAL A 216 -4.32 -1.40 1.74
C VAL A 216 -5.67 -0.80 1.34
N VAL A 217 -5.66 0.14 0.41
CA VAL A 217 -6.86 0.83 -0.07
C VAL A 217 -7.83 -0.13 -0.77
N LEU A 218 -7.32 -1.04 -1.61
CA LEU A 218 -8.12 -2.11 -2.20
C LEU A 218 -8.71 -3.03 -1.13
N GLN A 219 -7.95 -3.34 -0.08
CA GLN A 219 -8.44 -4.17 1.03
C GLN A 219 -9.62 -3.53 1.73
N ILE A 220 -9.52 -2.24 2.06
CA ILE A 220 -10.61 -1.51 2.73
C ILE A 220 -11.86 -1.53 1.85
N GLY A 221 -11.74 -1.03 0.63
CA GLY A 221 -12.88 -0.86 -0.28
C GLY A 221 -13.58 -2.18 -0.60
N THR A 222 -12.81 -3.22 -0.95
CA THR A 222 -13.40 -4.48 -1.41
C THR A 222 -13.94 -5.34 -0.26
N THR A 223 -13.20 -5.47 0.85
CA THR A 223 -13.61 -6.34 1.98
C THR A 223 -14.84 -5.78 2.68
N VAL A 224 -14.85 -4.48 3.00
CA VAL A 224 -15.98 -3.84 3.68
C VAL A 224 -17.22 -3.83 2.79
N ALA A 225 -17.09 -3.42 1.52
CA ALA A 225 -18.23 -3.37 0.61
C ALA A 225 -18.89 -4.75 0.44
N THR A 226 -18.09 -5.82 0.30
CA THR A 226 -18.60 -7.18 0.14
C THR A 226 -19.25 -7.71 1.41
N ALA A 227 -18.65 -7.43 2.58
CA ALA A 227 -19.22 -7.83 3.87
C ALA A 227 -20.57 -7.16 4.10
N MET A 228 -20.64 -5.83 3.88
CA MET A 228 -21.88 -5.05 4.06
C MET A 228 -22.95 -5.45 3.03
N ALA A 229 -22.59 -5.78 1.79
CA ALA A 229 -23.54 -6.21 0.78
C ALA A 229 -24.28 -7.49 1.18
N LEU A 230 -23.55 -8.48 1.72
CA LEU A 230 -24.15 -9.74 2.18
C LEU A 230 -25.06 -9.52 3.39
N VAL A 231 -24.64 -8.69 4.35
CA VAL A 231 -25.44 -8.39 5.54
C VAL A 231 -26.69 -7.59 5.18
N ARG A 232 -26.61 -6.65 4.24
CA ARG A 232 -27.76 -5.88 3.75
C ARG A 232 -28.82 -6.79 3.14
N GLU A 233 -28.43 -7.83 2.40
CA GLU A 233 -29.38 -8.81 1.88
C GLU A 233 -30.03 -9.64 3.00
N ARG A 234 -29.28 -9.94 4.05
CA ARG A 234 -29.83 -10.60 5.25
C ARG A 234 -30.85 -9.71 5.94
N GLU A 235 -30.51 -8.44 6.18
CA GLU A 235 -31.42 -7.47 6.83
C GLU A 235 -32.71 -7.23 6.00
N ARG A 236 -32.62 -7.35 4.67
CA ARG A 236 -33.78 -7.22 3.77
C ARG A 236 -34.57 -8.52 3.57
N GLY A 237 -34.15 -9.64 4.17
CA GLY A 237 -34.79 -10.94 4.03
C GLY A 237 -34.64 -11.60 2.65
N THR A 238 -33.90 -10.97 1.72
CA THR A 238 -33.69 -11.49 0.36
C THR A 238 -32.70 -12.66 0.32
N LEU A 239 -31.85 -12.79 1.33
CA LEU A 239 -30.91 -13.91 1.44
C LEU A 239 -31.63 -15.26 1.60
N GLU A 240 -32.69 -15.28 2.40
CA GLU A 240 -33.49 -16.52 2.62
C GLU A 240 -34.16 -17.02 1.34
N GLN A 241 -34.68 -16.10 0.51
CA GLN A 241 -35.25 -16.43 -0.79
C GLN A 241 -34.22 -17.06 -1.74
N LEU A 242 -32.97 -16.58 -1.70
CA LEU A 242 -31.87 -17.14 -2.48
C LEU A 242 -31.45 -18.54 -1.98
N LEU A 243 -31.55 -18.80 -0.68
CA LEU A 243 -31.19 -20.08 -0.08
C LEU A 243 -32.21 -21.19 -0.41
N VAL A 244 -33.49 -20.86 -0.57
CA VAL A 244 -34.54 -21.79 -0.98
C VAL A 244 -34.46 -22.14 -2.46
N SER A 245 -33.82 -21.30 -3.28
CA SER A 245 -33.71 -21.56 -4.72
C SER A 245 -32.84 -22.80 -5.04
N PRO A 246 -33.11 -23.51 -6.17
CA PRO A 246 -32.40 -24.75 -6.55
C PRO A 246 -30.95 -24.48 -7.08
N LEU A 247 -30.26 -23.49 -6.52
CA LEU A 247 -28.94 -23.07 -6.93
C LEU A 247 -27.84 -23.83 -6.16
N SER A 248 -26.72 -24.07 -6.82
CA SER A 248 -25.54 -24.61 -6.14
C SER A 248 -24.92 -23.55 -5.23
N ARG A 249 -24.31 -23.95 -4.09
CA ARG A 249 -23.65 -23.05 -3.16
C ARG A 249 -22.49 -22.26 -3.83
N ALA A 250 -21.67 -22.97 -4.61
CA ALA A 250 -20.58 -22.37 -5.36
C ALA A 250 -21.08 -21.39 -6.43
N GLY A 251 -22.16 -21.76 -7.16
CA GLY A 251 -22.78 -20.87 -8.15
C GLY A 251 -23.33 -19.58 -7.55
N LEU A 252 -23.99 -19.68 -6.37
CA LEU A 252 -24.47 -18.48 -5.66
C LEU A 252 -23.32 -17.56 -5.23
N MET A 253 -22.25 -18.14 -4.67
CA MET A 253 -21.11 -17.36 -4.21
C MET A 253 -20.32 -16.71 -5.35
N LEU A 254 -20.01 -17.48 -6.41
CA LEU A 254 -19.34 -16.94 -7.58
C LEU A 254 -20.21 -15.88 -8.28
N GLY A 255 -21.53 -16.10 -8.34
CA GLY A 255 -22.47 -15.13 -8.88
C GLY A 255 -22.44 -13.79 -8.16
N LYS A 256 -22.20 -13.81 -6.84
CA LYS A 256 -22.02 -12.59 -6.04
C LYS A 256 -20.62 -11.99 -6.19
N LEU A 257 -19.58 -12.83 -6.20
CA LEU A 257 -18.20 -12.35 -6.25
C LEU A 257 -17.85 -11.66 -7.56
N VAL A 258 -18.31 -12.17 -8.70
CA VAL A 258 -17.90 -11.69 -10.03
C VAL A 258 -18.23 -10.21 -10.27
N PRO A 259 -19.43 -9.68 -9.99
CA PRO A 259 -19.71 -8.25 -10.14
C PRO A 259 -18.81 -7.37 -9.29
N TYR A 260 -18.61 -7.74 -8.02
CA TYR A 260 -17.69 -7.00 -7.12
C TYR A 260 -16.23 -7.13 -7.55
N LEU A 261 -15.84 -8.26 -8.15
CA LEU A 261 -14.52 -8.46 -8.75
C LEU A 261 -14.30 -7.49 -9.91
N CYS A 262 -15.26 -7.34 -10.79
CA CYS A 262 -15.20 -6.40 -11.91
C CYS A 262 -15.04 -4.96 -11.40
N ILE A 263 -15.80 -4.58 -10.37
CA ILE A 263 -15.73 -3.24 -9.78
C ILE A 263 -14.39 -3.04 -9.04
N GLY A 264 -13.94 -4.02 -8.27
CA GLY A 264 -12.65 -3.99 -7.59
C GLY A 264 -11.49 -3.90 -8.57
N MET A 265 -11.57 -4.59 -9.72
CA MET A 265 -10.58 -4.45 -10.79
C MET A 265 -10.63 -3.08 -11.47
N ALA A 266 -11.81 -2.53 -11.72
CA ALA A 266 -11.95 -1.17 -12.24
C ALA A 266 -11.33 -0.14 -11.29
N MET A 267 -11.56 -0.29 -9.99
CA MET A 267 -10.94 0.53 -8.96
C MET A 267 -9.41 0.37 -8.97
N ALA A 268 -8.89 -0.86 -9.04
CA ALA A 268 -7.46 -1.12 -9.11
C ALA A 268 -6.82 -0.42 -10.33
N VAL A 269 -7.46 -0.46 -11.49
CA VAL A 269 -6.99 0.25 -12.70
C VAL A 269 -6.92 1.75 -12.44
N ILE A 270 -7.94 2.34 -11.82
CA ILE A 270 -7.94 3.78 -11.48
C ILE A 270 -6.78 4.11 -10.53
N LEU A 271 -6.56 3.30 -9.49
CA LEU A 271 -5.46 3.49 -8.55
C LEU A 271 -4.08 3.37 -9.25
N PHE A 272 -3.90 2.43 -10.17
CA PHE A 272 -2.67 2.33 -10.96
C PHE A 272 -2.47 3.51 -11.91
N LEU A 273 -3.54 4.07 -12.47
CA LEU A 273 -3.46 5.29 -13.27
C LEU A 273 -3.05 6.49 -12.41
N ILE A 274 -3.62 6.64 -11.21
CA ILE A 274 -3.21 7.69 -10.26
C ILE A 274 -1.74 7.49 -9.86
N MET A 275 -1.32 6.27 -9.54
CA MET A 275 0.07 5.95 -9.25
C MET A 275 1.00 6.41 -10.38
N ARG A 276 0.64 6.14 -11.62
CA ARG A 276 1.47 6.48 -12.79
C ARG A 276 1.48 7.96 -13.12
N PHE A 277 0.30 8.62 -13.12
CA PHE A 277 0.15 9.98 -13.63
C PHE A 277 0.22 11.07 -12.56
N VAL A 278 -0.19 10.77 -11.32
CA VAL A 278 -0.16 11.76 -10.22
C VAL A 278 1.15 11.65 -9.42
N PHE A 279 1.58 10.43 -9.09
CA PHE A 279 2.79 10.20 -8.30
C PHE A 279 4.05 9.93 -9.14
N ASP A 280 3.89 9.82 -10.47
CA ASP A 280 4.97 9.53 -11.42
C ASP A 280 5.82 8.30 -11.04
N VAL A 281 5.17 7.26 -10.49
CA VAL A 281 5.82 6.00 -10.15
C VAL A 281 6.00 5.19 -11.44
N PRO A 282 7.23 4.81 -11.82
CA PRO A 282 7.47 4.06 -13.04
C PRO A 282 6.94 2.63 -12.91
N ILE A 283 6.27 2.11 -13.94
CA ILE A 283 5.92 0.69 -14.06
C ILE A 283 6.98 0.04 -14.96
N VAL A 284 7.97 -0.60 -14.35
CA VAL A 284 9.09 -1.21 -15.09
C VAL A 284 8.75 -2.61 -15.58
N GLY A 285 7.96 -3.35 -14.82
CA GLY A 285 7.66 -4.75 -15.09
C GLY A 285 6.43 -4.99 -15.95
N ASN A 286 6.05 -6.26 -16.07
CA ASN A 286 4.95 -6.70 -16.93
C ASN A 286 3.58 -6.33 -16.35
N VAL A 287 2.84 -5.47 -17.06
CA VAL A 287 1.48 -5.03 -16.68
C VAL A 287 0.49 -6.20 -16.60
N VAL A 288 0.63 -7.23 -17.45
CA VAL A 288 -0.26 -8.41 -17.41
C VAL A 288 -0.05 -9.18 -16.12
N GLY A 289 1.19 -9.39 -15.68
CA GLY A 289 1.51 -10.02 -14.40
C GLY A 289 0.99 -9.20 -13.22
N MET A 290 1.09 -7.87 -13.30
CA MET A 290 0.54 -6.95 -12.30
C MET A 290 -0.98 -7.08 -12.19
N MET A 291 -1.71 -7.05 -13.32
CA MET A 291 -3.17 -7.19 -13.35
C MET A 291 -3.63 -8.57 -12.87
N PHE A 292 -2.93 -9.63 -13.27
CA PHE A 292 -3.25 -10.99 -12.81
C PHE A 292 -3.05 -11.14 -11.29
N SER A 293 -1.95 -10.65 -10.76
CA SER A 293 -1.71 -10.63 -9.30
C SER A 293 -2.78 -9.84 -8.56
N THR A 294 -3.22 -8.72 -9.12
CA THR A 294 -4.30 -7.89 -8.59
C THR A 294 -5.64 -8.62 -8.62
N LEU A 295 -5.94 -9.34 -9.70
CA LEU A 295 -7.16 -10.15 -9.82
C LEU A 295 -7.24 -11.20 -8.72
N VAL A 296 -6.15 -11.95 -8.50
CA VAL A 296 -6.06 -12.96 -7.43
C VAL A 296 -6.21 -12.32 -6.05
N TYR A 297 -5.59 -11.17 -5.85
CA TYR A 297 -5.67 -10.43 -4.59
C TYR A 297 -7.08 -9.93 -4.30
N VAL A 298 -7.72 -9.25 -5.25
CA VAL A 298 -9.10 -8.77 -5.11
C VAL A 298 -10.05 -9.93 -4.85
N PHE A 299 -9.88 -11.07 -5.53
CA PHE A 299 -10.68 -12.26 -5.27
C PHE A 299 -10.49 -12.80 -3.85
N ALA A 300 -9.26 -12.78 -3.31
CA ALA A 300 -9.00 -13.16 -1.91
C ALA A 300 -9.71 -12.22 -0.93
N LEU A 301 -9.65 -10.90 -1.17
CA LEU A 301 -10.30 -9.88 -0.33
C LEU A 301 -11.82 -9.99 -0.35
N LEU A 302 -12.41 -10.19 -1.52
CA LEU A 302 -13.85 -10.41 -1.66
C LEU A 302 -14.29 -11.67 -0.93
N SER A 303 -13.51 -12.75 -1.00
CA SER A 303 -13.76 -13.99 -0.27
C SER A 303 -13.69 -13.77 1.24
N LEU A 304 -12.73 -12.97 1.71
CA LEU A 304 -12.61 -12.56 3.11
C LEU A 304 -13.83 -11.71 3.54
N GLY A 305 -14.24 -10.74 2.72
CA GLY A 305 -15.43 -9.92 2.97
C GLY A 305 -16.71 -10.75 3.08
N LEU A 306 -16.91 -11.71 2.16
CA LEU A 306 -18.04 -12.64 2.28
C LEU A 306 -17.96 -13.48 3.56
N LEU A 307 -16.76 -13.96 3.94
CA LEU A 307 -16.57 -14.74 5.17
C LEU A 307 -16.94 -13.93 6.41
N VAL A 308 -16.56 -12.66 6.46
CA VAL A 308 -16.96 -11.72 7.51
C VAL A 308 -18.48 -11.52 7.50
N GLY A 309 -19.07 -11.25 6.35
CA GLY A 309 -20.51 -11.03 6.19
C GLY A 309 -21.37 -12.25 6.57
N THR A 310 -20.83 -13.48 6.46
CA THR A 310 -21.55 -14.68 6.93
C THR A 310 -21.71 -14.72 8.45
N LYS A 311 -20.82 -14.08 9.19
CA LYS A 311 -20.84 -14.06 10.67
C LYS A 311 -21.55 -12.83 11.23
N ALA A 312 -21.49 -11.72 10.55
CA ALA A 312 -22.04 -10.46 11.01
C ALA A 312 -23.59 -10.47 10.96
N GLU A 313 -24.22 -9.95 11.98
CA GLU A 313 -25.69 -9.88 12.09
C GLU A 313 -26.24 -8.58 11.51
N ASN A 314 -25.47 -7.50 11.58
CA ASN A 314 -25.83 -6.19 11.04
C ASN A 314 -24.62 -5.51 10.38
N GLN A 315 -24.87 -4.44 9.61
CA GLN A 315 -23.84 -3.74 8.85
C GLN A 315 -22.75 -3.14 9.75
N MET A 316 -23.09 -2.65 10.95
CA MET A 316 -22.11 -2.12 11.90
C MET A 316 -21.16 -3.21 12.39
N GLN A 317 -21.68 -4.37 12.72
CA GLN A 317 -20.87 -5.53 13.12
C GLN A 317 -19.97 -6.02 11.97
N ALA A 318 -20.48 -6.00 10.73
CA ALA A 318 -19.67 -6.33 9.55
C ALA A 318 -18.48 -5.37 9.39
N LEU A 319 -18.71 -4.07 9.59
CA LEU A 319 -17.66 -3.06 9.57
C LEU A 319 -16.61 -3.31 10.66
N GLN A 320 -17.05 -3.51 11.92
CA GLN A 320 -16.15 -3.77 13.04
C GLN A 320 -15.32 -5.04 12.84
N MET A 321 -15.94 -6.13 12.38
CA MET A 321 -15.23 -7.38 12.09
C MET A 321 -14.23 -7.21 10.93
N SER A 322 -14.55 -6.40 9.92
CA SER A 322 -13.63 -6.09 8.84
C SER A 322 -12.41 -5.32 9.35
N MET A 323 -12.60 -4.38 10.28
CA MET A 323 -11.51 -3.60 10.90
C MET A 323 -10.55 -4.48 11.72
N VAL A 324 -11.04 -5.55 12.36
CA VAL A 324 -10.18 -6.52 13.08
C VAL A 324 -9.16 -7.19 12.15
N PHE A 325 -9.47 -7.39 10.89
CA PHE A 325 -8.51 -7.92 9.90
C PHE A 325 -7.68 -6.83 9.25
N LEU A 326 -8.28 -5.66 9.04
CA LEU A 326 -7.66 -4.56 8.32
C LEU A 326 -6.54 -3.92 9.11
N LEU A 327 -6.76 -3.54 10.38
CA LEU A 327 -5.76 -2.84 11.18
C LEU A 327 -4.46 -3.64 11.35
N PRO A 328 -4.47 -4.93 11.76
CA PRO A 328 -3.24 -5.72 11.82
C PRO A 328 -2.58 -5.89 10.45
N SER A 329 -3.38 -6.01 9.37
CA SER A 329 -2.85 -6.12 8.01
C SER A 329 -2.04 -4.89 7.61
N VAL A 330 -2.52 -3.68 7.91
CA VAL A 330 -1.80 -2.43 7.62
C VAL A 330 -0.42 -2.41 8.29
N PHE A 331 -0.35 -2.81 9.56
CA PHE A 331 0.90 -2.76 10.33
C PHE A 331 1.87 -3.91 9.98
N PHE A 332 1.38 -5.13 9.79
CA PHE A 332 2.22 -6.32 9.67
C PHE A 332 2.47 -6.77 8.22
N SER A 333 1.81 -6.17 7.23
CA SER A 333 1.98 -6.55 5.81
C SER A 333 3.29 -6.08 5.18
N GLY A 334 4.05 -5.22 5.85
CA GLY A 334 5.23 -4.59 5.25
C GLY A 334 4.90 -3.29 4.49
N PHE A 335 3.70 -2.75 4.67
CA PHE A 335 3.32 -1.46 4.07
C PHE A 335 4.08 -0.30 4.70
N ILE A 336 3.95 -0.10 6.02
CA ILE A 336 4.57 0.99 6.76
C ILE A 336 6.00 0.63 7.17
N PHE A 337 6.18 -0.54 7.76
CA PHE A 337 7.47 -1.01 8.27
C PHE A 337 7.99 -2.16 7.41
N PRO A 338 9.26 -2.16 7.00
CA PRO A 338 9.88 -3.30 6.32
C PRO A 338 9.75 -4.57 7.18
N ARG A 339 9.30 -5.67 6.58
CA ARG A 339 9.09 -6.93 7.32
C ARG A 339 10.38 -7.50 7.92
N GLU A 340 11.49 -7.26 7.25
CA GLU A 340 12.82 -7.74 7.63
C GLU A 340 13.28 -7.18 8.98
N THR A 341 12.73 -6.02 9.39
CA THR A 341 13.05 -5.38 10.67
C THR A 341 12.12 -5.78 11.81
N MET A 342 11.06 -6.55 11.51
CA MET A 342 10.07 -6.93 12.51
C MET A 342 10.54 -8.12 13.37
N PRO A 343 10.22 -8.14 14.68
CA PRO A 343 10.33 -9.33 15.51
C PRO A 343 9.58 -10.52 14.90
N TRP A 344 10.09 -11.75 15.09
CA TRP A 344 9.59 -12.96 14.43
C TRP A 344 8.08 -13.20 14.59
N ILE A 345 7.51 -12.81 15.75
CA ILE A 345 6.07 -12.95 16.04
C ILE A 345 5.24 -12.12 15.04
N PHE A 346 5.60 -10.84 14.86
CA PHE A 346 4.90 -9.94 13.93
C PHE A 346 5.15 -10.30 12.48
N TYR A 347 6.34 -10.80 12.16
CA TYR A 347 6.65 -11.35 10.85
C TYR A 347 5.75 -12.54 10.51
N ALA A 348 5.55 -13.47 11.46
CA ALA A 348 4.68 -14.63 11.31
C ALA A 348 3.19 -14.23 11.21
N LEU A 349 2.73 -13.27 12.04
CA LEU A 349 1.38 -12.72 11.95
C LEU A 349 1.13 -12.06 10.59
N GLY A 350 2.09 -11.30 10.09
CA GLY A 350 2.00 -10.68 8.76
C GLY A 350 1.81 -11.69 7.64
N ALA A 351 2.35 -12.89 7.77
CA ALA A 351 2.21 -13.96 6.77
C ALA A 351 0.76 -14.48 6.61
N LEU A 352 -0.12 -14.21 7.57
CA LEU A 352 -1.55 -14.58 7.50
C LEU A 352 -2.39 -13.67 6.59
N PHE A 353 -1.85 -12.52 6.19
CA PHE A 353 -2.60 -11.54 5.41
C PHE A 353 -2.26 -11.62 3.92
N PRO A 354 -3.25 -11.71 3.03
CA PRO A 354 -3.04 -11.68 1.57
C PRO A 354 -2.33 -10.40 1.11
N THR A 355 -2.57 -9.28 1.80
CA THR A 355 -1.98 -7.96 1.54
C THR A 355 -0.46 -7.98 1.58
N THR A 356 0.12 -8.78 2.45
CA THR A 356 1.58 -8.97 2.56
C THR A 356 2.21 -9.43 1.25
N TYR A 357 1.63 -10.47 0.67
CA TYR A 357 2.14 -11.04 -0.59
C TYR A 357 1.85 -10.14 -1.78
N PHE A 358 0.69 -9.47 -1.76
CA PHE A 358 0.34 -8.50 -2.80
C PHE A 358 1.30 -7.32 -2.82
N ILE A 359 1.64 -6.72 -1.68
CA ILE A 359 2.61 -5.61 -1.60
C ILE A 359 3.99 -6.06 -2.08
N ALA A 360 4.44 -7.25 -1.67
CA ALA A 360 5.70 -7.81 -2.14
C ALA A 360 5.72 -8.01 -3.66
N LEU A 361 4.61 -8.53 -4.24
CA LEU A 361 4.43 -8.68 -5.68
C LEU A 361 4.45 -7.34 -6.41
N MET A 362 3.69 -6.34 -5.92
CA MET A 362 3.63 -5.03 -6.55
C MET A 362 4.98 -4.33 -6.56
N ARG A 363 5.72 -4.35 -5.44
CA ARG A 363 7.07 -3.81 -5.39
C ARG A 363 8.05 -4.55 -6.31
N ALA A 364 7.94 -5.89 -6.40
CA ALA A 364 8.76 -6.68 -7.30
C ALA A 364 8.50 -6.33 -8.78
N ILE A 365 7.24 -6.27 -9.17
CA ILE A 365 6.85 -6.03 -10.57
C ILE A 365 7.06 -4.56 -10.94
N ILE A 366 6.53 -3.62 -10.13
CA ILE A 366 6.50 -2.19 -10.47
C ILE A 366 7.89 -1.58 -10.42
N LEU A 367 8.64 -1.81 -9.33
CA LEU A 367 9.93 -1.13 -9.11
C LEU A 367 11.11 -1.91 -9.64
N ARG A 368 11.17 -3.22 -9.35
CA ARG A 368 12.32 -4.04 -9.72
C ARG A 368 12.23 -4.62 -11.13
N GLY A 369 11.05 -4.53 -11.78
CA GLY A 369 10.85 -5.12 -13.10
C GLY A 369 10.99 -6.65 -13.09
N ALA A 370 10.70 -7.29 -11.98
CA ALA A 370 10.93 -8.72 -11.77
C ALA A 370 10.23 -9.58 -12.83
N HIS A 371 10.90 -10.61 -13.31
CA HIS A 371 10.35 -11.61 -14.22
C HIS A 371 9.47 -12.61 -13.47
N PHE A 372 8.60 -13.33 -14.20
CA PHE A 372 7.62 -14.26 -13.62
C PHE A 372 8.25 -15.26 -12.65
N PHE A 373 9.39 -15.82 -12.97
CA PHE A 373 10.10 -16.81 -12.12
C PHE A 373 10.68 -16.23 -10.83
N GLU A 374 10.80 -14.91 -10.72
CA GLU A 374 11.33 -14.26 -9.52
C GLU A 374 10.23 -13.96 -8.48
N TYR A 375 9.01 -13.67 -8.94
CA TYR A 375 7.91 -13.35 -8.03
C TYR A 375 6.87 -14.47 -7.85
N TRP A 376 6.98 -15.57 -8.64
CA TRP A 376 6.02 -16.67 -8.61
C TRP A 376 5.79 -17.29 -7.22
N PRO A 377 6.78 -17.38 -6.28
CA PRO A 377 6.51 -17.96 -4.96
C PRO A 377 5.48 -17.16 -4.17
N ASN A 378 5.58 -15.82 -4.19
CA ASN A 378 4.60 -14.95 -3.54
C ASN A 378 3.22 -15.03 -4.21
N LEU A 379 3.19 -15.16 -5.53
CA LEU A 379 1.96 -15.34 -6.30
C LEU A 379 1.29 -16.68 -5.97
N ALA A 380 2.06 -17.77 -5.87
CA ALA A 380 1.55 -19.08 -5.51
C ALA A 380 0.93 -19.10 -4.11
N ILE A 381 1.58 -18.45 -3.13
CA ILE A 381 1.03 -18.31 -1.78
C ILE A 381 -0.27 -17.49 -1.81
N LEU A 382 -0.29 -16.39 -2.57
CA LEU A 382 -1.49 -15.55 -2.71
C LEU A 382 -2.66 -16.33 -3.35
N ILE A 383 -2.40 -17.15 -4.37
CA ILE A 383 -3.39 -18.04 -4.99
C ILE A 383 -3.89 -19.06 -3.97
N LEU A 384 -2.99 -19.71 -3.25
CA LEU A 384 -3.36 -20.68 -2.22
C LEU A 384 -4.25 -20.06 -1.13
N MET A 385 -3.89 -18.88 -0.63
CA MET A 385 -4.69 -18.13 0.34
C MET A 385 -6.06 -17.75 -0.23
N SER A 386 -6.10 -17.32 -1.48
CA SER A 386 -7.33 -16.96 -2.20
C SER A 386 -8.29 -18.15 -2.29
N ILE A 387 -7.79 -19.33 -2.69
CA ILE A 387 -8.55 -20.56 -2.74
C ILE A 387 -9.00 -20.99 -1.34
N LEU A 388 -8.11 -20.92 -0.35
CA LEU A 388 -8.42 -21.27 1.04
C LEU A 388 -9.57 -20.40 1.60
N LEU A 389 -9.47 -19.08 1.43
CA LEU A 389 -10.52 -18.15 1.89
C LEU A 389 -11.85 -18.41 1.18
N PHE A 390 -11.84 -18.67 -0.12
CA PHE A 390 -13.04 -19.00 -0.87
C PHE A 390 -13.66 -20.33 -0.40
N VAL A 391 -12.86 -21.36 -0.20
CA VAL A 391 -13.33 -22.67 0.31
C VAL A 391 -13.89 -22.54 1.71
N LEU A 392 -13.20 -21.83 2.61
CA LEU A 392 -13.71 -21.56 3.97
C LEU A 392 -15.04 -20.82 3.95
N CYS A 393 -15.18 -19.84 3.06
CA CYS A 393 -16.43 -19.14 2.85
C CYS A 393 -17.52 -20.08 2.36
N ALA A 394 -17.26 -20.92 1.35
CA ALA A 394 -18.20 -21.86 0.77
C ALA A 394 -18.64 -22.94 1.77
N LEU A 395 -17.75 -23.43 2.61
CA LEU A 395 -18.05 -24.40 3.66
C LEU A 395 -18.92 -23.80 4.77
N ARG A 396 -18.68 -22.55 5.11
CA ARG A 396 -19.41 -21.87 6.18
C ARG A 396 -20.79 -21.37 5.75
N PHE A 397 -21.00 -21.19 4.47
CA PHE A 397 -22.29 -20.81 3.89
C PHE A 397 -23.22 -22.02 3.90
N ARG A 398 -23.72 -22.42 5.09
CA ARG A 398 -24.67 -23.53 5.24
C ARG A 398 -26.05 -23.08 4.80
N LYS A 399 -26.65 -23.83 3.84
CA LYS A 399 -28.10 -23.85 3.65
C LYS A 399 -28.72 -24.52 4.89
N LYS A 400 -28.94 -23.81 5.98
CA LYS A 400 -29.90 -24.27 7.00
C LYS A 400 -31.27 -23.87 6.50
N ILE A 401 -31.98 -24.85 5.97
CA ILE A 401 -33.42 -24.85 5.95
C ILE A 401 -33.76 -25.25 7.39
N GLY A 402 -34.18 -24.31 8.22
CA GLY A 402 -34.72 -24.57 9.56
C GLY A 402 -36.06 -25.21 9.45
#